data_90d96d34d4ea34ea270fd55c49ac598c
#
_entry.id   90d96d34d4ea34ea270fd55c49ac598c
#
_cell.length_a   1.000
_cell.length_b   1.000
_cell.length_c   1.000
_cell.angle_alpha   90.00
_cell.angle_beta   90.00
_cell.angle_gamma   90.00
#
_symmetry.space_group_name_H-M   'P 1'
#
loop_
_entity.id
_entity.type
_entity.pdbx_description
1 polymer ?
#
loop_
_entity_poly.entity_id
_entity_poly.type
_entity_poly.pdbx_seq_one_letter_code
_entity_poly.pdbx_strand_id
1 'polypeptide(L)'
;MTQVHMHGISNCDTIKKAKKWLTDAGIEFSFRDYKQHPPSVIELQSWSYQVGWEELLNKRGTTWRKLSVEQQDACNETTVCVLLSEQPSMIKRPLLVIQRQQDGQQIQAFVGFKAGQYATIFKL
;
A
#
# COMPACT_ATOMS: atom_id res chain seq x y z
N MET A 1 -21.64 -0.26 4.76
CA MET A 1 -20.93 -0.94 3.69
C MET A 1 -19.44 -0.79 3.85
N THR A 2 -18.71 -1.88 3.67
CA THR A 2 -17.24 -1.87 3.73
C THR A 2 -16.71 -2.00 2.31
N GLN A 3 -15.82 -1.12 1.92
CA GLN A 3 -15.12 -1.19 0.64
C GLN A 3 -13.67 -1.57 0.87
N VAL A 4 -13.18 -2.52 0.08
CA VAL A 4 -11.81 -3.03 0.18
C VAL A 4 -11.09 -2.72 -1.13
N HIS A 5 -9.97 -2.03 -1.03
CA HIS A 5 -9.15 -1.67 -2.19
C HIS A 5 -7.74 -2.18 -1.97
N MET A 6 -7.23 -2.94 -2.94
CA MET A 6 -5.83 -3.37 -2.92
C MET A 6 -5.06 -2.55 -3.94
N HIS A 7 -3.92 -2.02 -3.52
CA HIS A 7 -3.03 -1.25 -4.37
C HIS A 7 -1.69 -1.96 -4.51
N GLY A 8 -1.14 -1.96 -5.71
CA GLY A 8 0.14 -2.60 -5.94
C GLY A 8 0.51 -2.64 -7.41
N ILE A 9 1.30 -3.66 -7.78
CA ILE A 9 1.73 -3.90 -9.15
C ILE A 9 1.22 -5.29 -9.54
N SER A 10 0.60 -5.42 -10.71
CA SER A 10 -0.06 -6.67 -11.11
C SER A 10 0.91 -7.84 -11.23
N ASN A 11 2.15 -7.60 -11.65
CA ASN A 11 3.15 -8.66 -11.80
C ASN A 11 3.99 -8.81 -10.52
N CYS A 12 3.37 -9.32 -9.46
CA CYS A 12 4.01 -9.48 -8.15
C CYS A 12 3.42 -10.72 -7.46
N ASP A 13 4.28 -11.64 -7.02
CA ASP A 13 3.83 -12.88 -6.39
C ASP A 13 3.05 -12.62 -5.09
N THR A 14 3.49 -11.67 -4.29
CA THR A 14 2.80 -11.32 -3.04
C THR A 14 1.40 -10.77 -3.32
N ILE A 15 1.26 -9.96 -4.37
CA ILE A 15 -0.05 -9.44 -4.81
C ILE A 15 -0.96 -10.59 -5.22
N LYS A 16 -0.44 -11.57 -5.99
CA LYS A 16 -1.22 -12.73 -6.41
C LYS A 16 -1.71 -13.54 -5.22
N LYS A 17 -0.85 -13.76 -4.23
CA LYS A 17 -1.20 -14.47 -3.01
C LYS A 17 -2.26 -13.74 -2.20
N ALA A 18 -2.14 -12.42 -2.08
CA ALA A 18 -3.09 -11.59 -1.35
C ALA A 18 -4.46 -11.59 -2.03
N LYS A 19 -4.50 -11.45 -3.35
CA LYS A 19 -5.75 -11.53 -4.13
C LYS A 19 -6.44 -12.87 -3.95
N LYS A 20 -5.66 -13.96 -4.01
CA LYS A 20 -6.20 -15.30 -3.82
C LYS A 20 -6.80 -15.46 -2.44
N TRP A 21 -6.12 -14.97 -1.41
CA TRP A 21 -6.62 -15.04 -0.05
C TRP A 21 -7.98 -14.34 0.09
N LEU A 22 -8.10 -13.12 -0.45
CA LEU A 22 -9.34 -12.35 -0.40
C LEU A 22 -10.47 -13.07 -1.15
N THR A 23 -10.17 -13.58 -2.33
CA THR A 23 -11.15 -14.31 -3.15
C THR A 23 -11.62 -15.58 -2.43
N ASP A 24 -10.70 -16.34 -1.88
CA ASP A 24 -11.02 -17.59 -1.16
C ASP A 24 -11.84 -17.31 0.11
N ALA A 25 -11.63 -16.15 0.72
CA ALA A 25 -12.39 -15.73 1.91
C ALA A 25 -13.77 -15.13 1.57
N GLY A 26 -14.09 -15.00 0.29
CA GLY A 26 -15.36 -14.41 -0.14
C GLY A 26 -15.42 -12.90 0.00
N ILE A 27 -14.28 -12.23 0.06
CA ILE A 27 -14.22 -10.78 0.23
C ILE A 27 -14.10 -10.12 -1.15
N GLU A 28 -15.04 -9.26 -1.49
CA GLU A 28 -14.98 -8.46 -2.70
C GLU A 28 -14.00 -7.31 -2.51
N PHE A 29 -13.18 -7.06 -3.54
CA PHE A 29 -12.20 -5.99 -3.51
C PHE A 29 -11.95 -5.44 -4.91
N SER A 30 -11.47 -4.20 -4.98
CA SER A 30 -10.95 -3.61 -6.21
C SER A 30 -9.42 -3.63 -6.16
N PHE A 31 -8.79 -3.68 -7.33
CA PHE A 31 -7.34 -3.63 -7.45
C PHE A 31 -6.93 -2.40 -8.26
N ARG A 32 -5.97 -1.65 -7.74
CA ARG A 32 -5.38 -0.51 -8.44
C ARG A 32 -3.92 -0.79 -8.70
N ASP A 33 -3.54 -0.78 -9.98
CA ASP A 33 -2.15 -0.93 -10.40
C ASP A 33 -1.46 0.44 -10.34
N TYR A 34 -0.42 0.55 -9.53
CA TYR A 34 0.35 1.79 -9.35
C TYR A 34 0.99 2.28 -10.65
N LYS A 35 1.32 1.37 -11.58
CA LYS A 35 1.95 1.74 -12.84
C LYS A 35 0.97 2.41 -13.80
N GLN A 36 -0.27 1.96 -13.79
CA GLN A 36 -1.32 2.53 -14.63
C GLN A 36 -1.98 3.75 -13.99
N HIS A 37 -2.11 3.73 -12.67
CA HIS A 37 -2.76 4.78 -11.91
C HIS A 37 -1.91 5.13 -10.69
N PRO A 38 -0.83 5.92 -10.89
CA PRO A 38 0.05 6.29 -9.78
C PRO A 38 -0.71 7.03 -8.69
N PRO A 39 -0.42 6.76 -7.41
CA PRO A 39 -1.07 7.48 -6.33
C PRO A 39 -0.62 8.93 -6.27
N SER A 40 -1.52 9.80 -5.86
CA SER A 40 -1.21 11.22 -5.64
C SER A 40 -0.44 11.41 -4.33
N VAL A 41 0.20 12.56 -4.19
CA VAL A 41 0.89 12.93 -2.95
C VAL A 41 -0.10 12.95 -1.78
N ILE A 42 -1.32 13.43 -2.00
CA ILE A 42 -2.35 13.50 -0.95
C ILE A 42 -2.74 12.11 -0.48
N GLU A 43 -2.94 11.17 -1.40
CA GLU A 43 -3.23 9.78 -1.04
C GLU A 43 -2.08 9.16 -0.24
N LEU A 44 -0.85 9.38 -0.68
CA LEU A 44 0.34 8.87 -0.01
C LEU A 44 0.51 9.46 1.39
N GLN A 45 0.20 10.73 1.56
CA GLN A 45 0.22 11.37 2.89
C GLN A 45 -0.80 10.73 3.82
N SER A 46 -2.01 10.45 3.33
CA SER A 46 -3.05 9.78 4.11
C SER A 46 -2.61 8.39 4.53
N TRP A 47 -2.05 7.60 3.61
CA TRP A 47 -1.56 6.25 3.90
C TRP A 47 -0.36 6.30 4.85
N SER A 48 0.55 7.25 4.64
CA SER A 48 1.72 7.45 5.51
C SER A 48 1.30 7.77 6.94
N TYR A 49 0.25 8.56 7.11
CA TYR A 49 -0.31 8.85 8.42
C TYR A 49 -0.80 7.59 9.14
N GLN A 50 -1.40 6.66 8.37
CA GLN A 50 -1.95 5.41 8.92
C GLN A 50 -0.87 4.39 9.27
N VAL A 51 0.09 4.17 8.36
CA VAL A 51 1.05 3.07 8.51
C VAL A 51 2.46 3.52 8.89
N GLY A 52 2.76 4.80 8.78
CA GLY A 52 4.11 5.34 8.92
C GLY A 52 4.85 5.36 7.57
N TRP A 53 5.55 6.44 7.30
CA TRP A 53 6.22 6.60 6.01
C TRP A 53 7.31 5.55 5.77
N GLU A 54 7.98 5.11 6.84
CA GLU A 54 9.03 4.10 6.72
C GLU A 54 8.47 2.74 6.33
N GLU A 55 7.27 2.40 6.82
CA GLU A 55 6.59 1.16 6.46
C GLU A 55 6.05 1.20 5.02
N LEU A 56 5.71 2.39 4.53
CA LEU A 56 5.20 2.57 3.17
C LEU A 56 6.29 2.43 2.12
N LEU A 57 7.53 2.71 2.49
CA LEU A 57 8.69 2.72 1.59
C LEU A 57 9.32 1.33 1.46
N ASN A 58 9.46 0.86 0.21
CA ASN A 58 10.14 -0.40 -0.07
C ASN A 58 11.63 -0.16 -0.31
N LYS A 59 12.45 -0.46 0.70
CA LYS A 59 13.92 -0.31 0.62
C LYS A 59 14.62 -1.52 0.01
N ARG A 60 13.90 -2.59 -0.29
CA ARG A 60 14.47 -3.83 -0.83
C ARG A 60 14.51 -3.84 -2.35
N GLY A 61 13.78 -2.94 -3.01
CA GLY A 61 13.70 -2.90 -4.45
C GLY A 61 14.91 -2.23 -5.10
N THR A 62 15.08 -2.48 -6.40
CA THR A 62 16.19 -1.93 -7.18
C THR A 62 16.10 -0.41 -7.31
N THR A 63 14.91 0.14 -7.37
CA THR A 63 14.71 1.59 -7.52
C THR A 63 15.32 2.34 -6.32
N TRP A 64 15.05 1.88 -5.10
CA TRP A 64 15.64 2.47 -3.89
C TRP A 64 17.17 2.35 -3.91
N ARG A 65 17.69 1.16 -4.28
CA ARG A 65 19.14 0.91 -4.28
C ARG A 65 19.89 1.78 -5.27
N LYS A 66 19.22 2.22 -6.35
CA LYS A 66 19.83 3.09 -7.37
C LYS A 66 19.87 4.55 -6.96
N LEU A 67 19.16 4.94 -5.90
CA LEU A 67 19.23 6.30 -5.39
C LEU A 67 20.59 6.55 -4.74
N SER A 68 21.07 7.80 -4.84
CA SER A 68 22.28 8.20 -4.14
C SER A 68 22.03 8.17 -2.62
N VAL A 69 23.13 8.07 -1.85
CA VAL A 69 23.06 8.14 -0.39
C VAL A 69 22.38 9.46 0.04
N GLU A 70 22.69 10.55 -0.65
CA GLU A 70 22.08 11.85 -0.36
C GLU A 70 20.56 11.82 -0.56
N GLN A 71 20.09 11.19 -1.64
CA GLN A 71 18.66 11.06 -1.91
C GLN A 71 17.98 10.17 -0.87
N GLN A 72 18.63 9.08 -0.46
CA GLN A 72 18.10 8.20 0.57
C GLN A 72 18.02 8.91 1.92
N ASP A 73 19.07 9.63 2.30
CA ASP A 73 19.14 10.35 3.56
C ASP A 73 18.18 11.54 3.62
N ALA A 74 17.80 12.09 2.47
CA ALA A 74 16.86 13.21 2.40
C ALA A 74 15.40 12.77 2.60
N CYS A 75 15.11 11.48 2.66
CA CYS A 75 13.76 10.98 2.83
C CYS A 75 13.24 11.23 4.25
N ASN A 76 12.07 11.82 4.32
CA ASN A 76 11.33 12.03 5.57
C ASN A 76 9.85 11.96 5.28
N GLU A 77 9.02 12.20 6.28
CA GLU A 77 7.56 12.12 6.15
C GLU A 77 7.01 12.97 4.99
N THR A 78 7.60 14.14 4.76
CA THR A 78 7.14 15.06 3.71
C THR A 78 7.68 14.69 2.34
N THR A 79 9.01 14.48 2.24
CA THR A 79 9.68 14.27 0.95
C THR A 79 9.39 12.90 0.36
N VAL A 80 9.19 11.88 1.20
CA VAL A 80 8.93 10.52 0.72
C VAL A 80 7.65 10.43 -0.10
N CYS A 81 6.62 11.17 0.26
CA CYS A 81 5.35 11.13 -0.47
C CYS A 81 5.51 11.65 -1.90
N VAL A 82 6.31 12.70 -2.09
CA VAL A 82 6.62 13.21 -3.43
C VAL A 82 7.41 12.16 -4.22
N LEU A 83 8.42 11.57 -3.59
CA LEU A 83 9.26 10.55 -4.23
C LEU A 83 8.43 9.34 -4.65
N LEU A 84 7.55 8.84 -3.78
CA LEU A 84 6.72 7.67 -4.07
C LEU A 84 5.69 7.96 -5.15
N SER A 85 5.18 9.18 -5.25
CA SER A 85 4.27 9.56 -6.34
C SER A 85 4.96 9.52 -7.70
N GLU A 86 6.24 9.84 -7.74
CA GLU A 86 7.06 9.82 -8.95
C GLU A 86 7.60 8.43 -9.27
N GLN A 87 7.82 7.61 -8.23
CA GLN A 87 8.41 6.27 -8.32
C GLN A 87 7.51 5.25 -7.60
N PRO A 88 6.35 4.90 -8.17
CA PRO A 88 5.41 3.99 -7.50
C PRO A 88 5.97 2.61 -7.20
N SER A 89 6.99 2.16 -7.94
CA SER A 89 7.64 0.86 -7.66
C SER A 89 8.30 0.82 -6.29
N MET A 90 8.55 1.99 -5.68
CA MET A 90 9.13 2.09 -4.35
C MET A 90 8.09 2.03 -3.24
N ILE A 91 6.81 1.97 -3.56
CA ILE A 91 5.75 1.79 -2.57
C ILE A 91 5.67 0.32 -2.20
N LYS A 92 5.66 0.03 -0.90
CA LYS A 92 5.51 -1.33 -0.40
C LYS A 92 4.15 -1.89 -0.85
N ARG A 93 4.13 -3.17 -1.21
CA ARG A 93 2.92 -3.82 -1.75
C ARG A 93 2.74 -5.21 -1.18
N PRO A 94 1.49 -5.66 -1.03
CA PRO A 94 0.26 -4.90 -1.29
C PRO A 94 0.00 -3.82 -0.25
N LEU A 95 -0.68 -2.75 -0.65
CA LEU A 95 -1.29 -1.82 0.28
C LEU A 95 -2.78 -2.07 0.27
N LEU A 96 -3.32 -2.48 1.41
CA LEU A 96 -4.74 -2.76 1.56
C LEU A 96 -5.41 -1.57 2.25
N VAL A 97 -6.40 -0.99 1.58
CA VAL A 97 -7.16 0.13 2.12
C VAL A 97 -8.60 -0.31 2.34
N ILE A 98 -9.07 -0.16 3.56
CA ILE A 98 -10.43 -0.51 3.94
C ILE A 98 -11.18 0.76 4.31
N GLN A 99 -12.29 1.00 3.62
CA GLN A 99 -13.15 2.13 3.89
C GLN A 99 -14.46 1.62 4.48
N ARG A 100 -14.74 2.00 5.73
CA ARG A 100 -15.95 1.62 6.45
C ARG A 100 -16.83 2.85 6.61
N GLN A 101 -18.03 2.79 6.07
CA GLN A 101 -18.95 3.93 6.09
C GLN A 101 -19.61 4.17 7.46
N GLN A 102 -19.57 3.18 8.34
CA GLN A 102 -20.26 3.25 9.63
C GLN A 102 -19.66 4.29 10.59
N ASP A 103 -18.39 4.63 10.41
CA ASP A 103 -17.65 5.53 11.32
C ASP A 103 -17.23 6.83 10.63
N GLY A 104 -18.10 7.39 9.78
CA GLY A 104 -17.81 8.68 9.16
C GLY A 104 -16.68 8.67 8.14
N GLN A 105 -16.61 7.63 7.31
CA GLN A 105 -15.61 7.50 6.23
C GLN A 105 -14.18 7.30 6.72
N GLN A 106 -13.99 6.59 7.83
CA GLN A 106 -12.63 6.26 8.27
C GLN A 106 -11.98 5.27 7.31
N ILE A 107 -10.79 5.63 6.84
CA ILE A 107 -9.97 4.79 5.99
C ILE A 107 -8.89 4.15 6.87
N GLN A 108 -8.73 2.83 6.76
CA GLN A 108 -7.65 2.10 7.40
C GLN A 108 -6.74 1.54 6.31
N ALA A 109 -5.43 1.69 6.48
CA ALA A 109 -4.45 1.19 5.53
C ALA A 109 -3.52 0.19 6.21
N PHE A 110 -3.17 -0.87 5.47
CA PHE A 110 -2.27 -1.93 5.93
C PHE A 110 -1.28 -2.26 4.83
N VAL A 111 0.00 -2.41 5.16
CA VAL A 111 1.03 -2.76 4.18
C VAL A 111 1.49 -4.20 4.36
N GLY A 112 1.85 -4.84 3.24
CA GLY A 112 2.32 -6.21 3.22
C GLY A 112 1.18 -7.22 3.25
N PHE A 113 1.53 -8.49 3.11
CA PHE A 113 0.55 -9.57 3.18
C PHE A 113 1.04 -10.69 4.08
N LYS A 114 0.22 -11.00 5.07
CA LYS A 114 0.32 -12.23 5.87
C LYS A 114 -1.11 -12.71 6.10
N ALA A 115 -1.34 -14.00 5.85
CA ALA A 115 -2.68 -14.58 5.99
C ALA A 115 -3.27 -14.35 7.38
N GLY A 116 -2.46 -14.50 8.43
CA GLY A 116 -2.91 -14.24 9.80
C GLY A 116 -3.29 -12.80 10.06
N GLN A 117 -2.56 -11.85 9.47
CA GLN A 117 -2.88 -10.42 9.55
C GLN A 117 -4.24 -10.15 8.88
N TYR A 118 -4.44 -10.67 7.67
CA TYR A 118 -5.70 -10.48 6.95
C TYR A 118 -6.87 -11.12 7.69
N ALA A 119 -6.67 -12.31 8.25
CA ALA A 119 -7.71 -12.95 9.06
C ALA A 119 -8.12 -12.07 10.25
N THR A 120 -7.16 -11.45 10.91
CA THR A 120 -7.44 -10.53 12.02
C THR A 120 -8.19 -9.28 11.54
N ILE A 121 -7.75 -8.68 10.42
CA ILE A 121 -8.39 -7.49 9.86
C ILE A 121 -9.87 -7.74 9.55
N PHE A 122 -10.18 -8.89 8.95
CA PHE A 122 -11.54 -9.23 8.53
C PHE A 122 -12.30 -10.07 9.57
N LYS A 123 -11.70 -10.32 10.72
CA LYS A 123 -12.30 -11.06 11.84
C LYS A 123 -12.71 -12.49 11.45
N LEU A 124 -11.81 -13.15 10.76
CA LEU A 124 -12.01 -14.54 10.33
C LEU A 124 -11.24 -15.54 11.20
#